data_66a2775cbdaa667c3a7baa083fed9106
#
_entry.id   66a2775cbdaa667c3a7baa083fed9106
#
_cell.length_a   1.000
_cell.length_b   1.000
_cell.length_c   1.000
_cell.angle_alpha   90.00
_cell.angle_beta   90.00
_cell.angle_gamma   90.00
#
_symmetry.space_group_name_H-M   'P 1'
#
loop_
_entity.id
_entity.type
_entity.pdbx_description
1 polymer ?
#
loop_
_entity_poly.entity_id
_entity_poly.type
_entity_poly.pdbx_seq_one_letter_code
_entity_poly.pdbx_strand_id
1 'polypeptide(L)'
;GTETANLQIRVFGWSQSGFEEQYRNQREVIGSPPVAKIEPGQKQLVRLTRTKDVPPGQELAYRIIIDEIPSAQPPVAEDGKTAAAIRFQMRYSVPLFAYGAGLWSKEDSARQRDPKGIGLPQLSWRTVAVERRPYVEVRNQGAVHARLTDVAIKQGSQSKPLAEGLLGYVLPGAVMRWPAPGPVAGELAGRINGAAKVQSIPPAR
;
A
#
# COMPACT_ATOMS: atom_id res chain seq x y z
N GLY A 1 15.61 -18.48 0.01
CA GLY A 1 16.46 -18.40 1.20
C GLY A 1 17.26 -19.69 1.40
N THR A 2 18.29 -19.62 2.22
CA THR A 2 19.16 -20.75 2.59
C THR A 2 18.70 -21.41 3.88
N GLU A 3 17.74 -20.81 4.60
CA GLU A 3 17.20 -21.29 5.87
C GLU A 3 15.70 -21.54 5.76
N THR A 4 15.18 -22.40 6.67
CA THR A 4 13.76 -22.65 6.84
C THR A 4 13.08 -21.41 7.42
N ALA A 5 11.99 -20.94 6.80
CA ALA A 5 11.18 -19.84 7.29
C ALA A 5 9.82 -20.32 7.82
N ASN A 6 9.45 -19.92 9.03
CA ASN A 6 8.10 -20.11 9.55
C ASN A 6 7.34 -18.79 9.39
N LEU A 7 6.24 -18.81 8.68
CA LEU A 7 5.47 -17.61 8.33
C LEU A 7 4.06 -17.67 8.91
N GLN A 8 3.58 -16.54 9.42
CA GLN A 8 2.18 -16.31 9.74
C GLN A 8 1.56 -15.37 8.72
N ILE A 9 0.42 -15.72 8.17
CA ILE A 9 -0.33 -14.97 7.20
C ILE A 9 -1.64 -14.48 7.82
N ARG A 10 -1.84 -13.16 7.85
CA ARG A 10 -3.05 -12.53 8.38
C ARG A 10 -3.60 -11.53 7.37
N VAL A 11 -4.93 -11.43 7.29
CA VAL A 11 -5.60 -10.47 6.41
C VAL A 11 -6.43 -9.54 7.26
N PHE A 12 -6.15 -8.24 7.16
CA PHE A 12 -6.88 -7.17 7.86
C PHE A 12 -7.71 -6.37 6.87
N GLY A 13 -8.88 -5.89 7.28
CA GLY A 13 -9.58 -4.82 6.60
C GLY A 13 -8.77 -3.53 6.76
N TRP A 14 -8.65 -2.77 5.67
CA TRP A 14 -7.84 -1.57 5.63
C TRP A 14 -8.71 -0.36 5.31
N SER A 15 -8.60 0.68 6.12
CA SER A 15 -9.21 1.99 5.92
C SER A 15 -8.23 3.10 6.28
N GLN A 16 -8.59 4.34 5.99
CA GLN A 16 -7.78 5.50 6.31
C GLN A 16 -8.66 6.55 6.99
N SER A 17 -8.21 7.07 8.13
CA SER A 17 -8.90 8.12 8.89
C SER A 17 -7.89 8.91 9.70
N GLY A 18 -8.10 10.22 9.85
CA GLY A 18 -7.18 11.09 10.59
C GLY A 18 -5.78 11.16 9.99
N PHE A 19 -5.65 10.96 8.66
CA PHE A 19 -4.38 10.89 7.91
C PHE A 19 -3.54 9.65 8.22
N GLU A 20 -4.11 8.62 8.85
CA GLU A 20 -3.44 7.39 9.23
C GLU A 20 -4.13 6.16 8.65
N GLU A 21 -3.34 5.10 8.49
CA GLU A 21 -3.85 3.78 8.09
C GLU A 21 -4.48 3.10 9.30
N GLN A 22 -5.69 2.55 9.11
CA GLN A 22 -6.44 1.81 10.13
C GLN A 22 -6.61 0.37 9.71
N TYR A 23 -6.30 -0.55 10.60
CA TYR A 23 -6.43 -2.00 10.38
C TYR A 23 -7.47 -2.58 11.34
N ARG A 24 -8.43 -3.34 10.79
CA ARG A 24 -9.45 -4.03 11.58
C ARG A 24 -9.42 -5.53 11.32
N ASN A 25 -9.74 -6.31 12.33
CA ASN A 25 -10.02 -7.72 12.13
C ASN A 25 -11.25 -7.89 11.24
N GLN A 26 -11.21 -8.88 10.36
CA GLN A 26 -12.27 -9.12 9.40
C GLN A 26 -12.38 -10.63 9.08
N ARG A 27 -13.51 -11.04 8.45
CA ARG A 27 -13.78 -12.40 8.01
C ARG A 27 -14.25 -12.45 6.54
N GLU A 28 -14.13 -11.34 5.82
CA GLU A 28 -14.59 -11.17 4.43
C GLU A 28 -13.60 -11.76 3.43
N VAL A 29 -12.31 -11.83 3.80
CA VAL A 29 -11.23 -12.46 3.04
C VAL A 29 -10.41 -13.33 3.97
N ILE A 30 -10.25 -14.59 3.60
CA ILE A 30 -9.51 -15.60 4.37
C ILE A 30 -8.27 -16.00 3.59
N GLY A 31 -7.10 -15.95 4.23
CA GLY A 31 -5.84 -16.50 3.71
C GLY A 31 -5.62 -17.93 4.19
N SER A 32 -5.26 -18.83 3.30
CA SER A 32 -4.97 -20.23 3.62
C SER A 32 -3.71 -20.73 2.89
N PRO A 33 -2.76 -21.37 3.60
CA PRO A 33 -2.76 -21.63 5.03
C PRO A 33 -2.45 -20.36 5.86
N PRO A 34 -2.95 -20.25 7.12
CA PRO A 34 -2.65 -19.11 7.99
C PRO A 34 -1.23 -19.16 8.58
N VAL A 35 -0.62 -20.34 8.61
CA VAL A 35 0.76 -20.59 9.01
C VAL A 35 1.40 -21.53 8.01
N ALA A 36 2.64 -21.26 7.63
CA ALA A 36 3.38 -22.10 6.70
C ALA A 36 4.85 -22.23 7.15
N LYS A 37 5.39 -23.44 7.04
CA LYS A 37 6.82 -23.73 7.13
C LYS A 37 7.34 -23.88 5.71
N ILE A 38 8.35 -23.10 5.33
CA ILE A 38 8.93 -23.10 3.98
C ILE A 38 10.40 -23.52 4.10
N GLU A 39 10.72 -24.67 3.53
CA GLU A 39 12.09 -25.17 3.48
C GLU A 39 12.91 -24.39 2.43
N PRO A 40 14.26 -24.40 2.52
CA PRO A 40 15.13 -23.75 1.59
C PRO A 40 14.80 -24.09 0.12
N GLY A 41 14.68 -23.07 -0.72
CA GLY A 41 14.36 -23.24 -2.14
C GLY A 41 12.90 -23.58 -2.46
N GLN A 42 12.06 -23.83 -1.46
CA GLN A 42 10.64 -24.15 -1.65
C GLN A 42 9.78 -22.91 -1.82
N LYS A 43 8.60 -23.09 -2.43
CA LYS A 43 7.58 -22.05 -2.63
C LYS A 43 6.30 -22.45 -1.91
N GLN A 44 5.65 -21.50 -1.26
CA GLN A 44 4.34 -21.68 -0.62
C GLN A 44 3.29 -20.84 -1.34
N LEU A 45 2.25 -21.52 -1.82
CA LEU A 45 1.06 -20.84 -2.33
C LEU A 45 0.14 -20.50 -1.16
N VAL A 46 -0.25 -19.23 -1.08
CA VAL A 46 -1.30 -18.74 -0.18
C VAL A 46 -2.53 -18.41 -1.01
N ARG A 47 -3.64 -19.11 -0.73
CA ARG A 47 -4.92 -18.85 -1.37
C ARG A 47 -5.69 -17.81 -0.57
N LEU A 48 -6.21 -16.80 -1.26
CA LEU A 48 -7.12 -15.80 -0.68
C LEU A 48 -8.53 -16.11 -1.16
N THR A 49 -9.43 -16.37 -0.23
CA THR A 49 -10.84 -16.70 -0.52
C THR A 49 -11.72 -15.57 0.01
N ARG A 50 -12.50 -14.97 -0.87
CA ARG A 50 -13.52 -14.00 -0.49
C ARG A 50 -14.79 -14.74 -0.05
N THR A 51 -15.32 -14.41 1.12
CA THR A 51 -16.53 -15.02 1.72
C THR A 51 -17.76 -14.16 1.56
N LYS A 52 -17.59 -12.89 1.13
CA LYS A 52 -18.67 -11.91 1.03
C LYS A 52 -18.56 -11.13 -0.30
N ASP A 53 -19.64 -10.82 -0.93
CA ASP A 53 -19.64 -9.99 -2.13
C ASP A 53 -19.31 -8.53 -1.80
N VAL A 54 -18.61 -7.88 -2.73
CA VAL A 54 -18.37 -6.43 -2.67
C VAL A 54 -19.58 -5.72 -3.25
N PRO A 55 -20.14 -4.72 -2.56
CA PRO A 55 -21.25 -3.95 -3.09
C PRO A 55 -20.92 -3.32 -4.46
N PRO A 56 -21.87 -3.24 -5.39
CA PRO A 56 -21.65 -2.57 -6.67
C PRO A 56 -21.13 -1.15 -6.50
N GLY A 57 -20.21 -0.74 -7.38
CA GLY A 57 -19.62 0.60 -7.36
C GLY A 57 -18.66 0.89 -6.19
N GLN A 58 -18.34 -0.10 -5.38
CA GLN A 58 -17.43 0.06 -4.23
C GLN A 58 -16.15 -0.75 -4.41
N GLU A 59 -15.08 -0.23 -3.83
CA GLU A 59 -13.82 -0.94 -3.61
C GLU A 59 -13.64 -1.19 -2.11
N LEU A 60 -13.31 -2.43 -1.74
CA LEU A 60 -12.89 -2.77 -0.39
C LEU A 60 -11.37 -3.01 -0.37
N ALA A 61 -10.71 -2.45 0.62
CA ALA A 61 -9.27 -2.56 0.77
C ALA A 61 -8.89 -3.46 1.96
N TYR A 62 -7.85 -4.26 1.76
CA TYR A 62 -7.30 -5.16 2.77
C TYR A 62 -5.78 -5.07 2.77
N ARG A 63 -5.17 -5.46 3.90
CA ARG A 63 -3.73 -5.69 4.04
C ARG A 63 -3.48 -7.15 4.39
N ILE A 64 -2.66 -7.79 3.59
CA ILE A 64 -2.11 -9.10 3.89
C ILE A 64 -0.79 -8.87 4.59
N ILE A 65 -0.73 -9.26 5.85
CA ILE A 65 0.48 -9.19 6.66
C ILE A 65 1.08 -10.59 6.71
N ILE A 66 2.34 -10.69 6.29
CA ILE A 66 3.11 -11.93 6.36
C ILE A 66 4.26 -11.67 7.31
N ASP A 67 4.20 -12.31 8.47
CA ASP A 67 5.19 -12.20 9.53
C ASP A 67 6.06 -13.45 9.57
N GLU A 68 7.35 -13.26 9.64
CA GLU A 68 8.27 -14.35 9.99
C GLU A 68 8.20 -14.62 11.49
N ILE A 69 7.93 -15.88 11.85
CA ILE A 69 7.89 -16.34 13.23
C ILE A 69 9.31 -16.75 13.63
N PRO A 70 9.88 -16.20 14.72
CA PRO A 70 11.21 -16.56 15.16
C PRO A 70 11.32 -18.07 15.43
N SER A 71 12.38 -18.70 14.96
CA SER A 71 12.73 -20.05 15.43
C SER A 71 13.29 -19.94 16.86
N ALA A 72 12.84 -20.84 17.76
CA ALA A 72 13.26 -20.85 19.15
C ALA A 72 14.72 -21.31 19.39
N GLN A 73 15.44 -21.73 18.33
CA GLN A 73 16.82 -22.20 18.48
C GLN A 73 17.78 -21.00 18.61
N PRO A 74 18.51 -20.91 19.73
CA PRO A 74 19.63 -19.96 19.80
C PRO A 74 20.69 -20.36 18.77
N PRO A 75 21.48 -19.40 18.21
CA PRO A 75 22.60 -19.75 17.37
C PRO A 75 23.58 -20.58 18.19
N VAL A 76 23.84 -21.80 17.76
CA VAL A 76 24.88 -22.62 18.34
C VAL A 76 26.20 -22.09 17.79
N ALA A 77 27.01 -21.48 18.64
CA ALA A 77 28.38 -21.15 18.29
C ALA A 77 29.18 -22.45 18.26
N GLU A 78 29.85 -22.75 17.15
CA GLU A 78 30.69 -23.95 17.00
C GLU A 78 31.83 -24.04 18.04
N ASP A 79 32.15 -22.97 18.75
CA ASP A 79 33.25 -22.91 19.72
C ASP A 79 32.85 -22.58 21.17
N GLY A 80 31.59 -22.81 21.57
CA GLY A 80 31.15 -22.56 22.95
C GLY A 80 31.20 -21.10 23.42
N LYS A 81 31.51 -20.14 22.53
CA LYS A 81 31.48 -18.70 22.81
C LYS A 81 30.13 -18.14 22.38
N THR A 82 29.49 -17.39 23.27
CA THR A 82 28.23 -16.69 22.97
C THR A 82 28.47 -15.65 21.87
N ALA A 83 28.23 -16.01 20.62
CA ALA A 83 28.25 -15.05 19.54
C ALA A 83 26.97 -14.21 19.58
N ALA A 84 27.09 -12.89 19.67
CA ALA A 84 25.95 -11.99 19.52
C ALA A 84 25.48 -12.05 18.05
N ALA A 85 24.43 -12.83 17.80
CA ALA A 85 23.81 -12.92 16.47
C ALA A 85 22.64 -11.95 16.41
N ILE A 86 22.67 -11.02 15.44
CA ILE A 86 21.55 -10.15 15.12
C ILE A 86 20.61 -10.96 14.23
N ARG A 87 19.39 -11.21 14.73
CA ARG A 87 18.33 -11.84 13.93
C ARG A 87 17.39 -10.78 13.37
N PHE A 88 17.25 -10.75 12.07
CA PHE A 88 16.26 -9.93 11.40
C PHE A 88 14.96 -10.72 11.26
N GLN A 89 13.86 -10.13 11.68
CA GLN A 89 12.51 -10.62 11.41
C GLN A 89 11.92 -9.85 10.25
N MET A 90 11.42 -10.56 9.25
CA MET A 90 10.82 -9.95 8.08
C MET A 90 9.31 -9.83 8.26
N ARG A 91 8.78 -8.66 7.95
CA ARG A 91 7.34 -8.42 7.80
C ARG A 91 7.06 -7.86 6.44
N TYR A 92 6.17 -8.51 5.72
CA TYR A 92 5.65 -8.02 4.45
C TYR A 92 4.21 -7.53 4.64
N SER A 93 3.91 -6.36 4.06
CA SER A 93 2.56 -5.78 4.03
C SER A 93 2.14 -5.59 2.58
N VAL A 94 1.22 -6.45 2.11
CA VAL A 94 0.78 -6.48 0.72
C VAL A 94 -0.65 -5.95 0.64
N PRO A 95 -0.93 -4.91 -0.18
CA PRO A 95 -2.28 -4.44 -0.38
C PRO A 95 -3.09 -5.43 -1.24
N LEU A 96 -4.36 -5.60 -0.89
CA LEU A 96 -5.34 -6.34 -1.67
C LEU A 96 -6.59 -5.49 -1.83
N PHE A 97 -7.07 -5.37 -3.07
CA PHE A 97 -8.27 -4.62 -3.39
C PHE A 97 -9.31 -5.54 -4.02
N ALA A 98 -10.55 -5.45 -3.54
CA ALA A 98 -11.68 -6.18 -4.07
C ALA A 98 -12.69 -5.19 -4.65
N TYR A 99 -13.12 -5.43 -5.88
CA TYR A 99 -13.98 -4.51 -6.63
C TYR A 99 -15.39 -5.07 -6.76
N GLY A 100 -16.36 -4.22 -6.51
CA GLY A 100 -17.76 -4.49 -6.82
C GLY A 100 -18.07 -4.31 -8.31
N ALA A 101 -19.24 -4.77 -8.71
CA ALA A 101 -19.70 -4.62 -10.09
C ALA A 101 -19.64 -3.14 -10.53
N GLY A 102 -19.26 -2.89 -11.77
CA GLY A 102 -19.13 -1.56 -12.38
C GLY A 102 -17.77 -0.88 -12.21
N LEU A 103 -16.86 -1.38 -11.34
CA LEU A 103 -15.52 -0.81 -11.17
C LEU A 103 -14.42 -1.57 -11.92
N TRP A 104 -14.63 -2.85 -12.21
CA TRP A 104 -13.65 -3.71 -12.85
C TRP A 104 -14.34 -4.76 -13.71
N SER A 105 -13.85 -5.00 -14.93
CA SER A 105 -14.27 -6.11 -15.75
C SER A 105 -13.18 -7.20 -15.81
N LYS A 106 -13.59 -8.45 -16.02
CA LYS A 106 -12.65 -9.57 -16.20
C LYS A 106 -11.75 -9.39 -17.43
N GLU A 107 -12.21 -8.67 -18.43
CA GLU A 107 -11.48 -8.39 -19.67
C GLU A 107 -10.30 -7.43 -19.42
N ASP A 108 -10.40 -6.59 -18.37
CA ASP A 108 -9.39 -5.61 -18.01
C ASP A 108 -8.30 -6.19 -17.09
N SER A 109 -8.43 -7.43 -16.64
CA SER A 109 -7.49 -8.05 -15.68
C SER A 109 -6.06 -8.19 -16.22
N ALA A 110 -5.87 -8.19 -17.54
CA ALA A 110 -4.57 -8.22 -18.23
C ALA A 110 -4.19 -6.86 -18.86
N ARG A 111 -5.05 -5.85 -18.81
CA ARG A 111 -4.83 -4.54 -19.41
C ARG A 111 -4.81 -3.46 -18.34
N GLN A 112 -4.12 -2.36 -18.62
CA GLN A 112 -4.20 -1.16 -17.80
C GLN A 112 -5.67 -0.71 -17.72
N ARG A 113 -6.09 -0.26 -16.51
CA ARG A 113 -7.44 0.31 -16.30
C ARG A 113 -7.75 1.31 -17.41
N ASP A 114 -8.94 1.20 -17.99
CA ASP A 114 -9.42 2.16 -18.99
C ASP A 114 -9.40 3.57 -18.38
N PRO A 115 -8.63 4.51 -18.94
CA PRO A 115 -8.55 5.87 -18.43
C PRO A 115 -9.89 6.64 -18.55
N LYS A 116 -10.88 6.12 -19.25
CA LYS A 116 -12.22 6.70 -19.37
C LYS A 116 -13.26 6.02 -18.47
N GLY A 117 -12.89 4.94 -17.74
CA GLY A 117 -13.81 4.17 -16.92
C GLY A 117 -14.12 4.82 -15.57
N ILE A 118 -15.24 4.43 -14.98
CA ILE A 118 -15.71 4.83 -13.64
C ILE A 118 -14.70 4.44 -12.53
N GLY A 119 -13.76 3.55 -12.84
CA GLY A 119 -12.73 3.02 -11.95
C GLY A 119 -11.47 3.86 -11.79
N LEU A 120 -11.52 5.19 -11.98
CA LEU A 120 -10.37 6.05 -11.74
C LEU A 120 -10.47 6.75 -10.37
N PRO A 121 -9.34 6.95 -9.67
CA PRO A 121 -9.30 7.82 -8.51
C PRO A 121 -9.54 9.27 -8.95
N GLN A 122 -10.28 10.03 -8.14
CA GLN A 122 -10.49 11.46 -8.33
C GLN A 122 -9.72 12.22 -7.27
N LEU A 123 -8.51 12.64 -7.63
CA LEU A 123 -7.59 13.25 -6.69
C LEU A 123 -7.68 14.78 -6.73
N SER A 124 -7.50 15.38 -5.56
CA SER A 124 -7.17 16.79 -5.40
C SER A 124 -6.16 16.95 -4.27
N TRP A 125 -5.40 18.05 -4.28
CA TRP A 125 -4.40 18.29 -3.27
C TRP A 125 -4.41 19.72 -2.76
N ARG A 126 -3.89 19.93 -1.55
CA ARG A 126 -3.64 21.24 -0.96
C ARG A 126 -2.42 21.22 -0.06
N THR A 127 -1.92 22.40 0.27
CA THR A 127 -0.89 22.58 1.29
C THR A 127 -1.53 22.96 2.61
N VAL A 128 -0.96 22.45 3.70
CA VAL A 128 -1.34 22.83 5.06
C VAL A 128 -0.10 23.00 5.91
N ALA A 129 -0.17 23.83 6.92
CA ALA A 129 0.87 23.93 7.93
C ALA A 129 0.37 23.28 9.23
N VAL A 130 1.16 22.36 9.78
CA VAL A 130 0.92 21.75 11.08
C VAL A 130 2.15 22.02 11.94
N GLU A 131 1.97 22.70 13.07
CA GLU A 131 3.07 23.12 13.96
C GLU A 131 4.20 23.84 13.19
N ARG A 132 3.83 24.74 12.27
CA ARG A 132 4.73 25.49 11.37
C ARG A 132 5.52 24.64 10.36
N ARG A 133 5.22 23.35 10.23
CA ARG A 133 5.80 22.47 9.20
C ARG A 133 4.86 22.35 8.02
N PRO A 134 5.36 22.47 6.79
CA PRO A 134 4.54 22.32 5.60
C PRO A 134 4.22 20.84 5.32
N TYR A 135 2.99 20.59 4.90
CA TYR A 135 2.49 19.29 4.47
C TYR A 135 1.73 19.40 3.17
N VAL A 136 1.72 18.31 2.43
CA VAL A 136 0.82 18.09 1.28
C VAL A 136 -0.28 17.15 1.74
N GLU A 137 -1.53 17.57 1.58
CA GLU A 137 -2.71 16.71 1.72
C GLU A 137 -3.21 16.32 0.34
N VAL A 138 -3.48 15.03 0.14
CA VAL A 138 -4.14 14.52 -1.06
C VAL A 138 -5.45 13.86 -0.66
N ARG A 139 -6.54 14.29 -1.28
CA ARG A 139 -7.87 13.73 -1.13
C ARG A 139 -8.23 12.88 -2.34
N ASN A 140 -8.89 11.77 -2.12
CA ASN A 140 -9.48 10.93 -3.16
C ASN A 140 -11.00 10.91 -3.03
N GLN A 141 -11.71 11.50 -3.98
CA GLN A 141 -13.18 11.49 -4.05
C GLN A 141 -13.70 10.42 -5.03
N GLY A 142 -12.79 9.67 -5.68
CA GLY A 142 -13.13 8.59 -6.59
C GLY A 142 -13.55 7.31 -5.86
N ALA A 143 -14.06 6.36 -6.63
CA ALA A 143 -14.56 5.08 -6.13
C ALA A 143 -13.46 4.00 -5.98
N VAL A 144 -12.23 4.28 -6.41
CA VAL A 144 -11.08 3.37 -6.33
C VAL A 144 -9.88 4.07 -5.71
N HIS A 145 -8.99 3.29 -5.10
CA HIS A 145 -7.76 3.79 -4.49
C HIS A 145 -6.81 4.46 -5.50
N ALA A 146 -5.99 5.34 -5.01
CA ALA A 146 -4.82 5.85 -5.70
C ALA A 146 -3.55 5.33 -5.03
N ARG A 147 -2.69 4.63 -5.78
CA ARG A 147 -1.31 4.36 -5.41
C ARG A 147 -0.44 5.46 -6.01
N LEU A 148 0.22 6.23 -5.17
CA LEU A 148 1.05 7.38 -5.56
C LEU A 148 2.53 7.00 -5.53
N THR A 149 3.20 7.15 -6.67
CA THR A 149 4.65 6.89 -6.79
C THR A 149 5.34 8.04 -7.52
N ASP A 150 6.62 8.26 -7.21
CA ASP A 150 7.46 9.28 -7.84
C ASP A 150 6.81 10.66 -7.81
N VAL A 151 6.28 11.03 -6.64
CA VAL A 151 5.54 12.29 -6.45
C VAL A 151 6.50 13.43 -6.20
N ALA A 152 6.31 14.52 -6.94
CA ALA A 152 7.11 15.73 -6.83
C ALA A 152 6.26 17.00 -6.93
N ILE A 153 6.77 18.06 -6.34
CA ILE A 153 6.26 19.43 -6.51
C ILE A 153 7.06 20.09 -7.62
N LYS A 154 6.37 20.51 -8.68
CA LYS A 154 6.96 21.19 -9.84
C LYS A 154 6.72 22.69 -9.76
N GLN A 155 7.78 23.47 -9.88
CA GLN A 155 7.74 24.93 -9.92
C GLN A 155 8.59 25.42 -11.10
N GLY A 156 7.97 25.72 -12.21
CA GLY A 156 8.66 26.02 -13.47
C GLY A 156 9.51 24.81 -13.91
N SER A 157 10.80 25.03 -14.14
CA SER A 157 11.76 23.97 -14.50
C SER A 157 12.28 23.16 -13.30
N GLN A 158 12.03 23.60 -12.08
CA GLN A 158 12.47 22.89 -10.87
C GLN A 158 11.45 21.84 -10.45
N SER A 159 11.96 20.69 -9.98
CA SER A 159 11.15 19.61 -9.42
C SER A 159 11.76 19.19 -8.08
N LYS A 160 10.95 19.27 -7.02
CA LYS A 160 11.33 18.83 -5.66
C LYS A 160 10.61 17.54 -5.36
N PRO A 161 11.30 16.40 -5.21
CA PRO A 161 10.65 15.13 -4.90
C PRO A 161 10.01 15.20 -3.51
N LEU A 162 8.77 14.73 -3.40
CA LEU A 162 8.09 14.46 -2.15
C LEU A 162 8.41 13.04 -1.69
N ALA A 163 8.50 12.11 -2.65
CA ALA A 163 9.01 10.77 -2.46
C ALA A 163 9.57 10.22 -3.77
N GLU A 164 10.67 9.49 -3.66
CA GLU A 164 11.17 8.58 -4.69
C GLU A 164 10.54 7.20 -4.46
N GLY A 165 9.97 6.61 -5.51
CA GLY A 165 9.21 5.37 -5.39
C GLY A 165 7.83 5.58 -4.77
N LEU A 166 7.44 4.72 -3.84
CA LEU A 166 6.10 4.74 -3.23
C LEU A 166 5.96 5.84 -2.19
N LEU A 167 5.12 6.85 -2.45
CA LEU A 167 4.67 7.81 -1.44
C LEU A 167 3.63 7.19 -0.51
N GLY A 168 2.67 6.48 -1.06
CA GLY A 168 1.58 5.85 -0.30
C GLY A 168 0.33 5.60 -1.13
N TYR A 169 -0.75 5.35 -0.43
CA TYR A 169 -2.07 5.13 -0.99
C TYR A 169 -3.06 6.17 -0.46
N VAL A 170 -4.05 6.52 -1.28
CA VAL A 170 -5.24 7.27 -0.85
C VAL A 170 -6.47 6.46 -1.24
N LEU A 171 -7.14 5.88 -0.25
CA LEU A 171 -8.32 5.06 -0.44
C LEU A 171 -9.54 5.90 -0.85
N PRO A 172 -10.61 5.31 -1.40
CA PRO A 172 -11.85 6.02 -1.71
C PRO A 172 -12.37 6.82 -0.51
N GLY A 173 -12.68 8.09 -0.73
CA GLY A 173 -13.18 9.00 0.30
C GLY A 173 -12.14 9.52 1.32
N ALA A 174 -10.92 8.99 1.30
CA ALA A 174 -9.88 9.34 2.27
C ALA A 174 -9.12 10.63 1.91
N VAL A 175 -8.46 11.16 2.95
CA VAL A 175 -7.44 12.21 2.84
C VAL A 175 -6.19 11.69 3.55
N MET A 176 -5.06 11.77 2.86
CA MET A 176 -3.75 11.44 3.43
C MET A 176 -2.84 12.65 3.40
N ARG A 177 -1.86 12.67 4.31
CA ARG A 177 -0.97 13.81 4.51
C ARG A 177 0.48 13.35 4.58
N TRP A 178 1.37 14.09 3.90
CA TRP A 178 2.80 13.82 3.92
C TRP A 178 3.58 15.10 4.20
N PRO A 179 4.72 15.03 4.92
CA PRO A 179 5.60 16.18 5.10
C PRO A 179 6.09 16.69 3.75
N ALA A 180 6.11 17.99 3.57
CA ALA A 180 6.71 18.62 2.41
C ALA A 180 8.16 19.06 2.69
N PRO A 181 9.07 19.01 1.70
CA PRO A 181 10.48 19.36 1.89
C PRO A 181 10.74 20.86 2.07
N GLY A 182 9.69 21.67 2.17
CA GLY A 182 9.73 23.13 2.34
C GLY A 182 8.43 23.77 1.92
N PRO A 183 8.40 25.11 1.79
CA PRO A 183 7.22 25.81 1.28
C PRO A 183 6.80 25.24 -0.07
N VAL A 184 5.50 24.95 -0.19
CA VAL A 184 4.93 24.32 -1.39
C VAL A 184 4.32 25.40 -2.24
N ALA A 185 4.97 25.70 -3.35
CA ALA A 185 4.43 26.51 -4.42
C ALA A 185 4.62 25.74 -5.73
N GLY A 186 3.57 25.65 -6.55
CA GLY A 186 3.65 24.95 -7.83
C GLY A 186 2.59 23.87 -8.01
N GLU A 187 2.91 22.85 -8.78
CA GLU A 187 2.03 21.78 -9.21
C GLU A 187 2.46 20.46 -8.55
N LEU A 188 1.52 19.71 -8.01
CA LEU A 188 1.79 18.36 -7.54
C LEU A 188 1.62 17.38 -8.72
N ALA A 189 2.63 16.57 -8.97
CA ALA A 189 2.59 15.58 -10.04
C ALA A 189 3.23 14.27 -9.59
N GLY A 190 2.74 13.14 -10.12
CA GLY A 190 3.24 11.81 -9.77
C GLY A 190 2.68 10.75 -10.70
N ARG A 191 3.07 9.50 -10.48
CA ARG A 191 2.49 8.34 -11.17
C ARG A 191 1.38 7.77 -10.31
N ILE A 192 0.20 7.58 -10.90
CA ILE A 192 -1.00 7.09 -10.23
C ILE A 192 -1.28 5.68 -10.74
N ASN A 193 -1.42 4.71 -9.82
CA ASN A 193 -1.76 3.31 -10.11
C ASN A 193 -0.85 2.65 -11.15
N GLY A 194 0.45 2.96 -11.14
CA GLY A 194 1.42 2.38 -12.05
C GLY A 194 1.40 2.93 -13.47
N ALA A 195 0.76 4.08 -13.69
CA ALA A 195 0.77 4.73 -15.00
C ALA A 195 2.21 4.97 -15.49
N ALA A 196 2.44 4.75 -16.79
CA ALA A 196 3.75 4.96 -17.39
C ALA A 196 4.18 6.44 -17.40
N LYS A 197 3.21 7.36 -17.47
CA LYS A 197 3.45 8.79 -17.48
C LYS A 197 3.11 9.42 -16.13
N VAL A 198 3.90 10.43 -15.77
CA VAL A 198 3.59 11.34 -14.65
C VAL A 198 2.34 12.13 -14.99
N GLN A 199 1.42 12.23 -14.03
CA GLN A 199 0.16 12.96 -14.14
C GLN A 199 0.13 14.09 -13.13
N SER A 200 -0.46 15.23 -13.53
CA SER A 200 -0.75 16.31 -12.61
C SER A 200 -1.93 15.96 -11.73
N ILE A 201 -1.82 16.29 -10.45
CA ILE A 201 -2.92 16.20 -9.49
C ILE A 201 -3.48 17.62 -9.32
N PRO A 202 -4.77 17.88 -9.59
CA PRO A 202 -5.33 19.22 -9.51
C PRO A 202 -5.36 19.75 -8.07
N PRO A 203 -5.19 21.06 -7.85
CA PRO A 203 -5.38 21.66 -6.56
C PRO A 203 -6.83 21.53 -6.09
N ALA A 204 -7.03 21.43 -4.78
CA ALA A 204 -8.36 21.47 -4.18
C ALA A 204 -8.96 22.87 -4.38
N ARG A 205 -10.22 22.91 -4.78
CA ARG A 205 -11.01 24.15 -4.90
C ARG A 205 -11.47 24.63 -3.53
#